data_ed14111152db60236db1efd18cfd2a34
#
_entry.id   ed14111152db60236db1efd18cfd2a34
#
_cell.length_a   1.000
_cell.length_b   1.000
_cell.length_c   1.000
_cell.angle_alpha   90.00
_cell.angle_beta   90.00
_cell.angle_gamma   90.00
#
_symmetry.space_group_name_H-M   'P 1'
#
loop_
_entity.id
_entity.type
_entity.pdbx_description
1 polymer ?
#
loop_
_entity_poly.entity_id
_entity_poly.type
_entity_poly.pdbx_seq_one_letter_code
_entity_poly.pdbx_strand_id
1 'polypeptide(L)'
;LPLEATPEPVQLPVEDKPQPVAEPEPESKPQAAPTTTDVSNPDEQQQRPQSRENEQPEPQPELPALDDSDEMVSASLQQSLAQSSANLLVNDDLIRRTVVFVNNLAEGRVATNHSPVEKLEQPFTVEEGDVLTMDPKSFERYDPYVGILTSMNTDQLVALYEQYEPLIEQAYGEVGDPNSSFEARLKQSIDLLLETPEMTTQVPLLRDSVTYKYAYSEWENLPPAQKQLLR
;
A
#
# COMPACT_ATOMS: atom_id res chain seq x y z
N LEU A 1 45.55 -1.51 47.59
CA LEU A 1 44.43 -0.89 46.88
C LEU A 1 43.24 -1.84 46.92
N PRO A 2 42.05 -1.49 47.43
CA PRO A 2 40.91 -2.35 47.53
C PRO A 2 40.21 -2.54 46.18
N LEU A 3 39.74 -3.74 45.94
CA LEU A 3 38.93 -4.14 44.80
C LEU A 3 37.52 -3.53 44.94
N GLU A 4 37.08 -2.80 43.90
CA GLU A 4 35.75 -2.26 43.79
C GLU A 4 34.75 -3.38 43.51
N ALA A 5 33.66 -3.37 44.28
CA ALA A 5 32.56 -4.33 44.20
C ALA A 5 31.73 -4.10 42.94
N THR A 6 31.49 -5.18 42.22
CA THR A 6 30.52 -5.24 41.09
C THR A 6 29.12 -5.04 41.63
N PRO A 7 28.29 -4.15 41.02
CA PRO A 7 26.88 -4.01 41.42
C PRO A 7 26.06 -5.21 40.99
N GLU A 8 25.23 -5.71 41.88
CA GLU A 8 24.25 -6.78 41.63
C GLU A 8 23.14 -6.29 40.66
N PRO A 9 22.61 -7.17 39.81
CA PRO A 9 21.53 -6.82 38.91
C PRO A 9 20.20 -6.61 39.66
N VAL A 10 19.59 -5.47 39.47
CA VAL A 10 18.27 -5.11 39.98
C VAL A 10 17.22 -5.96 39.25
N GLN A 11 16.51 -6.83 39.99
CA GLN A 11 15.37 -7.56 39.48
C GLN A 11 14.14 -6.62 39.36
N LEU A 12 13.63 -6.48 38.16
CA LEU A 12 12.35 -5.80 37.90
C LEU A 12 11.17 -6.68 38.34
N PRO A 13 10.07 -6.11 38.86
CA PRO A 13 8.89 -6.86 39.25
C PRO A 13 8.24 -7.52 38.04
N VAL A 14 7.91 -8.79 38.17
CA VAL A 14 7.15 -9.58 37.20
C VAL A 14 5.68 -9.13 37.29
N GLU A 15 5.17 -8.50 36.24
CA GLU A 15 3.79 -8.11 36.12
C GLU A 15 2.91 -9.33 35.82
N ASP A 16 1.87 -9.47 36.61
CA ASP A 16 0.94 -10.60 36.69
C ASP A 16 0.11 -10.73 35.40
N LYS A 17 0.10 -11.92 34.80
CA LYS A 17 -0.73 -12.22 33.61
C LYS A 17 -2.20 -12.23 34.00
N PRO A 18 -3.09 -11.55 33.24
CA PRO A 18 -4.52 -11.74 33.40
C PRO A 18 -4.96 -13.13 32.92
N GLN A 19 -5.75 -13.81 33.74
CA GLN A 19 -6.40 -15.09 33.46
C GLN A 19 -7.49 -14.95 32.38
N PRO A 20 -7.73 -15.96 31.56
CA PRO A 20 -8.78 -15.93 30.56
C PRO A 20 -10.17 -16.01 31.20
N VAL A 21 -11.03 -15.07 30.82
CA VAL A 21 -12.45 -15.04 31.17
C VAL A 21 -13.20 -16.05 30.30
N ALA A 22 -14.00 -16.87 30.96
CA ALA A 22 -14.81 -17.93 30.36
C ALA A 22 -15.88 -17.38 29.39
N GLU A 23 -16.03 -18.09 28.30
CA GLU A 23 -17.02 -17.96 27.25
C GLU A 23 -18.42 -18.31 27.78
N PRO A 24 -19.49 -17.56 27.54
CA PRO A 24 -20.85 -17.99 27.83
C PRO A 24 -21.42 -18.85 26.69
N GLU A 25 -21.96 -20.00 27.05
CA GLU A 25 -22.69 -20.95 26.20
C GLU A 25 -23.94 -20.33 25.55
N PRO A 26 -24.36 -20.82 24.37
CA PRO A 26 -25.55 -20.33 23.68
C PRO A 26 -26.82 -20.99 24.21
N GLU A 27 -27.78 -20.18 24.65
CA GLU A 27 -29.13 -20.63 25.01
C GLU A 27 -29.98 -20.96 23.78
N SER A 28 -30.70 -22.05 23.92
CA SER A 28 -31.55 -22.75 23.00
C SER A 28 -32.82 -22.01 22.60
N LYS A 29 -33.26 -22.23 21.37
CA LYS A 29 -34.57 -21.90 20.77
C LYS A 29 -35.76 -22.48 21.56
N PRO A 30 -36.94 -21.90 21.39
CA PRO A 30 -38.17 -22.67 21.29
C PRO A 30 -38.82 -22.56 19.92
N GLN A 31 -39.18 -23.72 19.45
CA GLN A 31 -39.98 -24.06 18.29
C GLN A 31 -41.46 -23.93 18.64
N ALA A 32 -42.27 -23.32 17.77
CA ALA A 32 -43.70 -23.64 17.67
C ALA A 32 -44.22 -23.31 16.27
N ALA A 33 -44.76 -24.32 15.63
CA ALA A 33 -45.57 -24.30 14.43
C ALA A 33 -47.05 -24.49 14.82
N PRO A 34 -47.99 -24.65 13.89
CA PRO A 34 -48.55 -23.73 12.91
C PRO A 34 -50.08 -23.54 13.13
N THR A 35 -50.71 -22.55 12.53
CA THR A 35 -52.16 -22.61 12.31
C THR A 35 -52.51 -21.94 10.97
N THR A 36 -53.07 -22.75 10.12
CA THR A 36 -53.82 -22.47 8.91
C THR A 36 -55.07 -21.65 9.19
N THR A 37 -55.38 -20.68 8.35
CA THR A 37 -56.77 -20.44 7.92
C THR A 37 -56.78 -19.71 6.57
N ASP A 38 -57.40 -20.36 5.64
CA ASP A 38 -57.87 -20.03 4.32
C ASP A 38 -58.94 -18.93 4.34
N VAL A 39 -58.84 -17.88 3.52
CA VAL A 39 -60.01 -17.19 2.92
C VAL A 39 -59.57 -16.55 1.58
N SER A 40 -60.15 -17.08 0.55
CA SER A 40 -60.20 -16.52 -0.81
C SER A 40 -60.92 -15.16 -0.86
N ASN A 41 -60.47 -14.25 -1.64
CA ASN A 41 -61.16 -13.72 -2.79
C ASN A 41 -60.42 -12.58 -3.55
N PRO A 42 -60.84 -12.30 -4.79
CA PRO A 42 -59.92 -11.90 -5.86
C PRO A 42 -60.07 -10.40 -6.22
N ASP A 43 -59.26 -10.02 -7.20
CA ASP A 43 -59.30 -8.77 -7.93
C ASP A 43 -58.55 -7.58 -7.27
N GLU A 44 -57.30 -7.43 -7.73
CA GLU A 44 -56.78 -6.15 -8.20
C GLU A 44 -55.56 -6.40 -9.11
N GLN A 45 -55.84 -6.27 -10.39
CA GLN A 45 -54.84 -6.01 -11.40
C GLN A 45 -54.17 -4.71 -11.03
N GLN A 46 -52.85 -4.70 -10.75
CA GLN A 46 -52.06 -3.54 -11.10
C GLN A 46 -50.55 -3.81 -11.02
N GLN A 47 -49.96 -3.62 -12.16
CA GLN A 47 -48.60 -3.14 -12.38
C GLN A 47 -47.45 -3.98 -11.80
N ARG A 48 -47.03 -4.93 -12.62
CA ARG A 48 -45.63 -5.37 -12.62
C ARG A 48 -44.77 -4.10 -12.77
N PRO A 49 -43.79 -3.88 -11.88
CA PRO A 49 -42.67 -3.03 -12.21
C PRO A 49 -41.96 -3.65 -13.42
N GLN A 50 -41.89 -2.89 -14.48
CA GLN A 50 -41.13 -3.23 -15.66
C GLN A 50 -39.73 -3.60 -15.25
N SER A 51 -39.29 -4.69 -15.81
CA SER A 51 -37.90 -5.17 -15.83
C SER A 51 -36.95 -3.98 -15.86
N ARG A 52 -36.07 -3.93 -14.89
CA ARG A 52 -34.83 -3.18 -15.04
C ARG A 52 -34.22 -3.69 -16.33
N GLU A 53 -34.29 -2.84 -17.33
CA GLU A 53 -33.59 -2.97 -18.59
C GLU A 53 -32.18 -3.41 -18.26
N ASN A 54 -31.81 -4.49 -18.86
CA ASN A 54 -30.50 -5.09 -18.82
C ASN A 54 -29.51 -3.98 -19.24
N GLU A 55 -28.94 -3.24 -18.29
CA GLU A 55 -27.76 -2.43 -18.56
C GLU A 55 -26.70 -3.42 -18.99
N GLN A 56 -26.64 -3.62 -20.27
CA GLN A 56 -25.58 -4.35 -20.93
C GLN A 56 -24.30 -3.55 -20.56
N PRO A 57 -23.32 -4.16 -19.88
CA PRO A 57 -22.09 -3.43 -19.55
C PRO A 57 -21.57 -2.80 -20.86
N GLU A 58 -21.30 -1.52 -20.83
CA GLU A 58 -20.63 -0.87 -21.96
C GLU A 58 -19.41 -1.69 -22.34
N PRO A 59 -19.20 -1.99 -23.64
CA PRO A 59 -18.05 -2.79 -24.04
C PRO A 59 -16.78 -2.10 -23.54
N GLN A 60 -16.14 -2.70 -22.57
CA GLN A 60 -14.82 -2.26 -22.13
C GLN A 60 -13.89 -2.31 -23.35
N PRO A 61 -13.05 -1.28 -23.57
CA PRO A 61 -12.12 -1.30 -24.69
C PRO A 61 -11.28 -2.58 -24.60
N GLU A 62 -11.15 -3.30 -25.70
CA GLU A 62 -10.29 -4.48 -25.74
C GLU A 62 -8.86 -4.08 -25.37
N LEU A 63 -8.31 -4.75 -24.36
CA LEU A 63 -6.95 -4.48 -23.92
C LEU A 63 -5.95 -5.00 -24.99
N PRO A 64 -4.89 -4.24 -25.27
CA PRO A 64 -3.82 -4.72 -26.14
C PRO A 64 -3.06 -5.89 -25.49
N ALA A 65 -2.16 -6.51 -26.23
CA ALA A 65 -1.18 -7.43 -25.63
C ALA A 65 -0.31 -6.67 -24.61
N LEU A 66 0.21 -7.37 -23.58
CA LEU A 66 1.04 -6.76 -22.54
C LEU A 66 2.23 -5.98 -23.11
N ASP A 67 2.88 -6.51 -24.16
CA ASP A 67 4.01 -5.88 -24.82
C ASP A 67 3.66 -4.58 -25.58
N ASP A 68 2.39 -4.41 -25.94
CA ASP A 68 1.88 -3.26 -26.69
C ASP A 68 1.02 -2.33 -25.81
N SER A 69 1.05 -2.52 -24.48
CA SER A 69 0.13 -1.84 -23.56
C SER A 69 0.54 -0.42 -23.15
N ASP A 70 1.81 -0.08 -23.31
CA ASP A 70 2.40 1.17 -22.78
C ASP A 70 1.70 2.43 -23.28
N GLU A 71 1.33 2.51 -24.56
CA GLU A 71 0.64 3.68 -25.11
C GLU A 71 -0.73 3.88 -24.47
N MET A 72 -1.52 2.82 -24.33
CA MET A 72 -2.86 2.88 -23.74
C MET A 72 -2.79 3.22 -22.24
N VAL A 73 -1.89 2.57 -21.50
CA VAL A 73 -1.72 2.79 -20.05
C VAL A 73 -1.24 4.21 -19.80
N SER A 74 -0.22 4.67 -20.52
CA SER A 74 0.30 6.04 -20.41
C SER A 74 -0.76 7.08 -20.73
N ALA A 75 -1.58 6.87 -21.77
CA ALA A 75 -2.67 7.78 -22.14
C ALA A 75 -3.72 7.86 -21.01
N SER A 76 -4.11 6.72 -20.43
CA SER A 76 -5.08 6.68 -19.31
C SER A 76 -4.55 7.40 -18.07
N LEU A 77 -3.28 7.19 -17.73
CA LEU A 77 -2.63 7.87 -16.61
C LEU A 77 -2.50 9.38 -16.86
N GLN A 78 -2.13 9.80 -18.07
CA GLN A 78 -2.01 11.21 -18.42
C GLN A 78 -3.35 11.98 -18.35
N GLN A 79 -4.46 11.31 -18.57
CA GLN A 79 -5.80 11.90 -18.41
C GLN A 79 -6.18 12.10 -16.93
N SER A 80 -5.62 11.29 -16.04
CA SER A 80 -5.97 11.28 -14.62
C SER A 80 -4.97 12.05 -13.75
N LEU A 81 -3.73 12.22 -14.21
CA LEU A 81 -2.65 12.87 -13.49
C LEU A 81 -2.45 14.32 -13.88
N ALA A 82 -1.96 15.14 -12.94
CA ALA A 82 -1.43 16.45 -13.29
C ALA A 82 -0.21 16.30 -14.22
N GLN A 83 0.00 17.24 -15.14
CA GLN A 83 1.08 17.16 -16.13
C GLN A 83 2.47 16.98 -15.51
N SER A 84 2.74 17.64 -14.38
CA SER A 84 4.01 17.50 -13.64
C SER A 84 4.24 16.07 -13.14
N SER A 85 3.19 15.40 -12.68
CA SER A 85 3.24 14.03 -12.19
C SER A 85 3.31 13.02 -13.35
N ALA A 86 2.57 13.26 -14.43
CA ALA A 86 2.62 12.42 -15.63
C ALA A 86 4.01 12.38 -16.28
N ASN A 87 4.75 13.49 -16.24
CA ASN A 87 6.12 13.57 -16.79
C ASN A 87 7.14 12.75 -15.98
N LEU A 88 6.79 12.28 -14.79
CA LEU A 88 7.65 11.41 -13.99
C LEU A 88 7.48 9.93 -14.33
N LEU A 89 6.48 9.56 -15.11
CA LEU A 89 6.27 8.16 -15.48
C LEU A 89 7.33 7.68 -16.48
N VAL A 90 7.86 6.49 -16.25
CA VAL A 90 8.67 5.77 -17.22
C VAL A 90 7.72 5.05 -18.17
N ASN A 91 7.61 5.52 -19.41
CA ASN A 91 6.64 5.03 -20.39
C ASN A 91 7.09 3.77 -21.15
N ASP A 92 8.08 3.06 -20.66
CA ASP A 92 8.61 1.83 -21.24
C ASP A 92 8.38 0.69 -20.26
N ASP A 93 7.62 -0.30 -20.69
CA ASP A 93 7.32 -1.52 -19.92
C ASP A 93 6.62 -1.23 -18.58
N LEU A 94 5.71 -0.24 -18.57
CA LEU A 94 5.17 0.40 -17.36
C LEU A 94 4.46 -0.59 -16.43
N ILE A 95 3.65 -1.52 -16.97
CA ILE A 95 2.96 -2.53 -16.17
C ILE A 95 3.96 -3.48 -15.51
N ARG A 96 4.90 -4.03 -16.27
CA ARG A 96 5.91 -4.95 -15.71
C ARG A 96 6.78 -4.26 -14.66
N ARG A 97 7.19 -3.01 -14.92
CA ARG A 97 7.93 -2.20 -13.93
C ARG A 97 7.16 -2.05 -12.65
N THR A 98 5.87 -1.69 -12.74
CA THR A 98 5.00 -1.55 -11.58
C THR A 98 4.87 -2.85 -10.82
N VAL A 99 4.65 -3.96 -11.51
CA VAL A 99 4.53 -5.30 -10.90
C VAL A 99 5.82 -5.69 -10.17
N VAL A 100 6.98 -5.57 -10.81
CA VAL A 100 8.28 -5.88 -10.19
C VAL A 100 8.55 -4.96 -9.00
N PHE A 101 8.23 -3.68 -9.13
CA PHE A 101 8.43 -2.70 -8.06
C PHE A 101 7.58 -3.04 -6.83
N VAL A 102 6.27 -3.24 -7.01
CA VAL A 102 5.33 -3.61 -5.92
C VAL A 102 5.71 -4.94 -5.28
N ASN A 103 6.07 -5.95 -6.08
CA ASN A 103 6.50 -7.25 -5.55
C ASN A 103 7.73 -7.13 -4.65
N ASN A 104 8.69 -6.26 -4.99
CA ASN A 104 9.85 -5.99 -4.14
C ASN A 104 9.46 -5.15 -2.91
N LEU A 105 8.56 -4.16 -3.04
CA LEU A 105 8.06 -3.40 -1.88
C LEU A 105 7.39 -4.30 -0.85
N ALA A 106 6.61 -5.29 -1.27
CA ALA A 106 6.00 -6.27 -0.38
C ALA A 106 7.03 -7.05 0.47
N GLU A 107 8.28 -7.13 -0.01
CA GLU A 107 9.41 -7.73 0.71
C GLU A 107 10.29 -6.68 1.42
N GLY A 108 9.84 -5.44 1.51
CA GLY A 108 10.57 -4.33 2.14
C GLY A 108 11.75 -3.80 1.31
N ARG A 109 11.88 -4.20 0.05
CA ARG A 109 12.97 -3.77 -0.84
C ARG A 109 12.51 -2.70 -1.82
N VAL A 110 13.43 -1.88 -2.30
CA VAL A 110 13.18 -0.89 -3.35
C VAL A 110 13.91 -1.31 -4.63
N ALA A 111 13.17 -1.72 -5.65
CA ALA A 111 13.69 -2.11 -6.95
C ALA A 111 13.95 -0.88 -7.84
N THR A 112 14.98 -0.10 -7.55
CA THR A 112 15.25 1.19 -8.21
C THR A 112 15.43 1.10 -9.73
N ASN A 113 15.90 -0.04 -10.25
CA ASN A 113 16.07 -0.23 -11.69
C ASN A 113 14.75 -0.56 -12.42
N HIS A 114 13.71 -0.96 -11.66
CA HIS A 114 12.38 -1.26 -12.17
C HIS A 114 11.36 -0.26 -11.61
N SER A 115 11.82 0.93 -11.23
CA SER A 115 10.90 1.99 -10.80
C SER A 115 9.97 2.38 -11.96
N PRO A 116 8.65 2.47 -11.73
CA PRO A 116 7.70 2.98 -12.74
C PRO A 116 7.79 4.49 -12.90
N VAL A 117 8.58 5.16 -12.05
CA VAL A 117 8.80 6.61 -12.06
C VAL A 117 10.27 6.93 -12.21
N GLU A 118 10.55 8.07 -12.83
CA GLU A 118 11.90 8.59 -13.01
C GLU A 118 12.63 8.77 -11.67
N LYS A 119 13.94 8.71 -11.70
CA LYS A 119 14.76 8.89 -10.49
C LYS A 119 14.77 10.34 -10.07
N LEU A 120 14.88 10.55 -8.74
CA LEU A 120 15.15 11.87 -8.17
C LEU A 120 16.48 12.40 -8.69
N GLU A 121 16.46 13.60 -9.27
CA GLU A 121 17.67 14.30 -9.70
C GLU A 121 18.30 15.10 -8.56
N GLN A 122 17.47 15.63 -7.64
CA GLN A 122 17.98 16.41 -6.52
C GLN A 122 18.68 15.50 -5.49
N PRO A 123 19.89 15.87 -5.08
CA PRO A 123 20.62 15.11 -4.06
C PRO A 123 19.96 15.24 -2.68
N PHE A 124 20.21 14.25 -1.85
CA PHE A 124 19.89 14.32 -0.43
C PHE A 124 20.83 15.34 0.25
N THR A 125 20.25 16.26 1.01
CA THR A 125 20.97 17.31 1.73
C THR A 125 20.79 17.18 3.24
N VAL A 126 21.76 17.66 3.98
CA VAL A 126 21.79 17.66 5.45
C VAL A 126 22.09 19.04 5.98
N GLU A 127 21.58 19.35 7.16
CA GLU A 127 21.94 20.52 7.94
C GLU A 127 23.09 20.15 8.90
N GLU A 128 24.20 20.89 8.80
CA GLU A 128 25.35 20.76 9.68
C GLU A 128 25.23 21.78 10.84
N GLY A 129 25.01 21.25 12.05
CA GLY A 129 24.95 22.00 13.31
C GLY A 129 25.68 21.24 14.41
N ASP A 130 25.28 21.45 15.65
CA ASP A 130 25.79 20.67 16.80
C ASP A 130 25.45 19.18 16.61
N VAL A 131 24.35 18.92 15.94
CA VAL A 131 23.88 17.59 15.52
C VAL A 131 23.59 17.64 14.03
N LEU A 132 24.08 16.65 13.29
CA LEU A 132 23.79 16.48 11.88
C LEU A 132 22.34 16.03 11.71
N THR A 133 21.53 16.75 10.94
CA THR A 133 20.13 16.41 10.69
C THR A 133 19.80 16.48 9.21
N MET A 134 18.66 15.93 8.83
CA MET A 134 18.17 16.01 7.46
C MET A 134 17.71 17.46 7.17
N ASP A 135 18.13 18.01 6.03
CA ASP A 135 17.61 19.28 5.54
C ASP A 135 16.14 19.12 5.15
N PRO A 136 15.22 19.97 5.63
CA PRO A 136 13.81 19.91 5.24
C PRO A 136 13.57 19.92 3.73
N LYS A 137 14.43 20.57 2.93
CA LYS A 137 14.37 20.55 1.47
C LYS A 137 14.55 19.15 0.88
N SER A 138 15.14 18.22 1.63
CA SER A 138 15.24 16.83 1.21
C SER A 138 13.88 16.15 1.08
N PHE A 139 12.87 16.59 1.82
CA PHE A 139 11.49 16.08 1.69
C PHE A 139 10.78 16.71 0.48
N GLU A 140 10.93 18.02 0.25
CA GLU A 140 10.26 18.74 -0.84
C GLU A 140 10.54 18.13 -2.22
N ARG A 141 11.70 17.48 -2.39
CA ARG A 141 12.03 16.79 -3.64
C ARG A 141 11.08 15.64 -3.98
N TYR A 142 10.31 15.12 -3.00
CA TYR A 142 9.32 14.07 -3.23
C TYR A 142 7.92 14.60 -3.55
N ASP A 143 7.66 15.90 -3.43
CA ASP A 143 6.34 16.49 -3.69
C ASP A 143 5.74 16.08 -5.04
N PRO A 144 6.50 16.06 -6.17
CA PRO A 144 5.94 15.63 -7.44
C PRO A 144 5.50 14.15 -7.45
N TYR A 145 6.17 13.28 -6.68
CA TYR A 145 5.83 11.86 -6.55
C TYR A 145 4.60 11.66 -5.66
N VAL A 146 4.51 12.41 -4.57
CA VAL A 146 3.30 12.48 -3.74
C VAL A 146 2.12 12.93 -4.58
N GLY A 147 2.35 13.89 -5.50
CA GLY A 147 1.36 14.35 -6.48
C GLY A 147 0.81 13.24 -7.37
N ILE A 148 1.56 12.19 -7.71
CA ILE A 148 1.03 11.02 -8.45
C ILE A 148 -0.07 10.33 -7.64
N LEU A 149 0.19 10.07 -6.35
CA LEU A 149 -0.74 9.34 -5.47
C LEU A 149 -1.96 10.19 -5.08
N THR A 150 -1.79 11.50 -4.95
CA THR A 150 -2.83 12.41 -4.44
C THR A 150 -3.67 13.08 -5.53
N SER A 151 -3.28 12.97 -6.80
CA SER A 151 -4.02 13.58 -7.92
C SER A 151 -5.24 12.79 -8.36
N MET A 152 -5.32 11.52 -8.03
CA MET A 152 -6.48 10.66 -8.28
C MET A 152 -7.22 10.39 -6.97
N ASN A 153 -8.56 10.36 -7.03
CA ASN A 153 -9.35 9.85 -5.92
C ASN A 153 -9.36 8.30 -5.91
N THR A 154 -9.81 7.72 -4.82
CA THR A 154 -9.82 6.25 -4.64
C THR A 154 -10.61 5.53 -5.72
N ASP A 155 -11.77 6.06 -6.13
CA ASP A 155 -12.61 5.41 -7.14
C ASP A 155 -11.91 5.39 -8.51
N GLN A 156 -11.19 6.46 -8.86
CA GLN A 156 -10.39 6.52 -10.08
C GLN A 156 -9.23 5.53 -10.06
N LEU A 157 -8.55 5.40 -8.91
CA LEU A 157 -7.45 4.44 -8.74
C LEU A 157 -7.95 2.99 -8.87
N VAL A 158 -9.10 2.69 -8.24
CA VAL A 158 -9.73 1.36 -8.32
C VAL A 158 -10.15 1.06 -9.75
N ALA A 159 -10.84 1.99 -10.41
CA ALA A 159 -11.29 1.80 -11.80
C ALA A 159 -10.11 1.58 -12.76
N LEU A 160 -9.00 2.31 -12.57
CA LEU A 160 -7.78 2.13 -13.35
C LEU A 160 -7.14 0.76 -13.10
N TYR A 161 -7.10 0.33 -11.85
CA TYR A 161 -6.60 -1.01 -11.49
C TYR A 161 -7.46 -2.12 -12.12
N GLU A 162 -8.78 -2.05 -11.95
CA GLU A 162 -9.73 -3.04 -12.52
C GLU A 162 -9.65 -3.10 -14.05
N GLN A 163 -9.45 -1.95 -14.71
CA GLN A 163 -9.28 -1.89 -16.16
C GLN A 163 -8.06 -2.68 -16.63
N TYR A 164 -6.94 -2.57 -15.93
CA TYR A 164 -5.66 -3.18 -16.32
C TYR A 164 -5.31 -4.45 -15.55
N GLU A 165 -6.16 -4.90 -14.63
CA GLU A 165 -5.94 -6.12 -13.82
C GLU A 165 -5.52 -7.34 -14.67
N PRO A 166 -6.15 -7.65 -15.84
CA PRO A 166 -5.73 -8.78 -16.64
C PRO A 166 -4.28 -8.73 -17.11
N LEU A 167 -3.79 -7.54 -17.48
CA LEU A 167 -2.40 -7.33 -17.91
C LEU A 167 -1.44 -7.33 -16.71
N ILE A 168 -1.87 -6.82 -15.57
CA ILE A 168 -1.11 -6.80 -14.32
C ILE A 168 -0.90 -8.23 -13.82
N GLU A 169 -1.95 -9.06 -13.80
CA GLU A 169 -1.84 -10.47 -13.41
C GLU A 169 -1.02 -11.28 -14.43
N GLN A 170 -1.13 -10.97 -15.72
CA GLN A 170 -0.24 -11.57 -16.73
C GLN A 170 1.23 -11.25 -16.45
N ALA A 171 1.57 -9.99 -16.20
CA ALA A 171 2.91 -9.57 -15.86
C ALA A 171 3.39 -10.18 -14.53
N TYR A 172 2.48 -10.30 -13.55
CA TYR A 172 2.81 -10.96 -12.28
C TYR A 172 3.11 -12.44 -12.46
N GLY A 173 2.41 -13.11 -13.36
CA GLY A 173 2.68 -14.50 -13.73
C GLY A 173 4.09 -14.74 -14.29
N GLU A 174 4.77 -13.70 -14.81
CA GLU A 174 6.15 -13.80 -15.32
C GLU A 174 7.21 -13.80 -14.19
N VAL A 175 6.94 -13.14 -13.06
CA VAL A 175 7.95 -12.84 -12.03
C VAL A 175 7.52 -13.18 -10.61
N GLY A 176 6.24 -13.42 -10.37
CA GLY A 176 5.65 -13.61 -9.05
C GLY A 176 5.66 -15.06 -8.55
N ASP A 177 5.17 -15.25 -7.33
CA ASP A 177 4.91 -16.56 -6.76
C ASP A 177 3.63 -17.13 -7.39
N PRO A 178 3.68 -18.33 -8.02
CA PRO A 178 2.49 -18.96 -8.63
C PRO A 178 1.36 -19.29 -7.63
N ASN A 179 1.64 -19.25 -6.33
CA ASN A 179 0.63 -19.47 -5.28
C ASN A 179 0.07 -18.16 -4.70
N SER A 180 0.38 -17.01 -5.29
CA SER A 180 -0.06 -15.70 -4.86
C SER A 180 -0.66 -14.93 -6.05
N SER A 181 -1.32 -13.80 -5.78
CA SER A 181 -1.80 -12.85 -6.79
C SER A 181 -1.08 -11.51 -6.63
N PHE A 182 -1.12 -10.69 -7.67
CA PHE A 182 -0.60 -9.32 -7.56
C PHE A 182 -1.37 -8.52 -6.50
N GLU A 183 -2.69 -8.69 -6.41
CA GLU A 183 -3.51 -8.03 -5.39
C GLU A 183 -3.01 -8.32 -3.96
N ALA A 184 -2.68 -9.58 -3.67
CA ALA A 184 -2.13 -9.95 -2.35
C ALA A 184 -0.79 -9.25 -2.08
N ARG A 185 0.08 -9.16 -3.08
CA ARG A 185 1.37 -8.46 -2.97
C ARG A 185 1.20 -6.95 -2.83
N LEU A 186 0.25 -6.37 -3.56
CA LEU A 186 -0.09 -4.95 -3.44
C LEU A 186 -0.56 -4.62 -2.02
N LYS A 187 -1.49 -5.39 -1.45
CA LYS A 187 -1.94 -5.23 -0.07
C LYS A 187 -0.79 -5.34 0.92
N GLN A 188 0.04 -6.38 0.79
CA GLN A 188 1.22 -6.57 1.64
C GLN A 188 2.19 -5.38 1.55
N SER A 189 2.41 -4.81 0.36
CA SER A 189 3.27 -3.64 0.19
C SER A 189 2.69 -2.40 0.86
N ILE A 190 1.37 -2.18 0.74
CA ILE A 190 0.66 -1.07 1.38
C ILE A 190 0.76 -1.21 2.91
N ASP A 191 0.46 -2.37 3.46
CA ASP A 191 0.53 -2.63 4.91
C ASP A 191 1.93 -2.34 5.44
N LEU A 192 2.97 -2.85 4.78
CA LEU A 192 4.36 -2.59 5.14
C LEU A 192 4.72 -1.10 5.12
N LEU A 193 4.25 -0.36 4.11
CA LEU A 193 4.51 1.09 4.01
C LEU A 193 3.75 1.88 5.07
N LEU A 194 2.51 1.48 5.42
CA LEU A 194 1.71 2.10 6.47
C LEU A 194 2.28 1.86 7.88
N GLU A 195 3.06 0.80 8.09
CA GLU A 195 3.80 0.55 9.34
C GLU A 195 5.03 1.46 9.51
N THR A 196 5.35 2.31 8.53
CA THR A 196 6.48 3.25 8.66
C THR A 196 6.23 4.24 9.78
N PRO A 197 7.15 4.38 10.76
CA PRO A 197 6.96 5.31 11.86
C PRO A 197 6.95 6.76 11.38
N GLU A 198 6.07 7.58 11.94
CA GLU A 198 6.02 9.01 11.66
C GLU A 198 7.18 9.73 12.36
N MET A 199 7.88 10.59 11.62
CA MET A 199 8.89 11.47 12.20
C MET A 199 8.22 12.69 12.84
N THR A 200 8.13 12.70 14.17
CA THR A 200 7.61 13.85 14.93
C THR A 200 8.69 14.90 15.26
N THR A 201 9.95 14.53 15.11
CA THR A 201 11.12 15.39 15.36
C THR A 201 12.20 15.12 14.33
N GLN A 202 13.13 16.08 14.18
CA GLN A 202 14.31 15.84 13.34
C GLN A 202 15.14 14.67 13.90
N VAL A 203 15.39 13.67 13.06
CA VAL A 203 16.19 12.51 13.45
C VAL A 203 17.66 12.80 13.20
N PRO A 204 18.52 12.65 14.23
CA PRO A 204 19.95 12.79 14.08
C PRO A 204 20.53 11.77 13.08
N LEU A 205 21.48 12.24 12.29
CA LEU A 205 22.21 11.44 11.32
C LEU A 205 23.67 11.26 11.78
N LEU A 206 24.24 10.16 11.37
CA LEU A 206 25.67 9.89 11.47
C LEU A 206 26.26 9.90 10.06
N ARG A 207 27.42 10.55 9.91
CA ARG A 207 28.23 10.46 8.69
C ARG A 207 29.14 9.25 8.81
N ASP A 208 28.81 8.19 8.06
CA ASP A 208 29.62 7.00 8.00
C ASP A 208 30.21 6.88 6.59
N SER A 209 31.43 7.39 6.40
CA SER A 209 32.10 7.43 5.11
C SER A 209 31.36 8.35 4.10
N VAL A 210 30.85 7.77 2.99
CA VAL A 210 30.18 8.49 1.91
C VAL A 210 28.65 8.49 2.03
N THR A 211 28.12 7.85 3.06
CA THR A 211 26.67 7.70 3.28
C THR A 211 26.25 8.23 4.64
N TYR A 212 24.98 8.62 4.74
CA TYR A 212 24.36 8.99 6.01
C TYR A 212 23.55 7.82 6.55
N LYS A 213 23.63 7.60 7.87
CA LYS A 213 22.84 6.62 8.61
C LYS A 213 22.01 7.33 9.67
N TYR A 214 20.89 6.78 10.05
CA TYR A 214 20.16 7.27 11.22
C TYR A 214 20.96 6.96 12.49
N ALA A 215 21.02 7.91 13.42
CA ALA A 215 21.73 7.74 14.68
C ALA A 215 21.03 6.71 15.59
N TYR A 216 19.71 6.57 15.46
CA TYR A 216 18.93 5.57 16.21
C TYR A 216 18.85 4.26 15.47
N SER A 217 19.24 3.17 16.13
CA SER A 217 19.23 1.82 15.54
C SER A 217 17.84 1.36 15.11
N GLU A 218 16.79 1.77 15.81
CA GLU A 218 15.41 1.48 15.47
C GLU A 218 15.01 1.99 14.09
N TRP A 219 15.54 3.16 13.68
CA TRP A 219 15.30 3.74 12.37
C TRP A 219 16.25 3.18 11.30
N GLU A 220 17.49 2.94 11.68
CA GLU A 220 18.49 2.40 10.74
C GLU A 220 18.19 0.94 10.35
N ASN A 221 17.56 0.17 11.24
CA ASN A 221 17.20 -1.22 11.00
C ASN A 221 15.86 -1.41 10.27
N LEU A 222 15.13 -0.35 9.96
CA LEU A 222 13.91 -0.43 9.16
C LEU A 222 14.19 -1.05 7.78
N PRO A 223 13.22 -1.74 7.18
CA PRO A 223 13.29 -2.18 5.80
C PRO A 223 13.67 -1.03 4.85
N PRO A 224 14.45 -1.27 3.80
CA PRO A 224 14.82 -0.25 2.81
C PRO A 224 13.65 0.56 2.27
N ALA A 225 12.48 -0.07 2.04
CA ALA A 225 11.27 0.59 1.57
C ALA A 225 10.76 1.64 2.58
N GLN A 226 10.70 1.31 3.87
CA GLN A 226 10.31 2.24 4.92
C GLN A 226 11.35 3.35 5.10
N LYS A 227 12.66 3.02 5.05
CA LYS A 227 13.71 4.05 5.10
C LYS A 227 13.63 5.03 3.94
N GLN A 228 13.15 4.58 2.78
CA GLN A 228 12.96 5.46 1.62
C GLN A 228 11.83 6.48 1.85
N LEU A 229 10.76 6.11 2.58
CA LEU A 229 9.69 7.05 2.95
C LEU A 229 10.12 8.08 3.99
N LEU A 230 11.17 7.79 4.75
CA LEU A 230 11.70 8.68 5.80
C LEU A 230 12.78 9.64 5.29
N ARG A 231 13.14 9.59 4.02
CA ARG A 231 14.20 10.42 3.39
C ARG A 231 13.63 11.37 2.37
#